data_8f328bf205d96bf414697a49f5fc2568
#
_entry.id   8f328bf205d96bf414697a49f5fc2568
#
_cell.length_a   1.000
_cell.length_b   1.000
_cell.length_c   1.000
_cell.angle_alpha   90.00
_cell.angle_beta   90.00
_cell.angle_gamma   90.00
#
_symmetry.space_group_name_H-M   'P 1'
#
loop_
_entity.id
_entity.type
_entity.pdbx_description
1 polymer ?
#
loop_
_entity_poly.entity_id
_entity_poly.type
_entity_poly.pdbx_seq_one_letter_code
_entity_poly.pdbx_strand_id
1 'polypeptide(L)'
;MKLLRSYYLLCKPNVVYMMLICALVGMLLAEDSVSSITTIMVALLGIALCSGSAAAINQVIDRNADAAMTRTDQRPIPQGDLSALHASSFALVIGVLGALILYFYINTLTMILTLASLIGYAFIYTVYLKRATPQNIVIGGLAGAAPPLLGWSAISNTIDPYALLLVLIIFVWTPPHFWALAIYRKDEYAKESIPMLPVTHGVAFTKLQIVLYTIILFIVSVLPYIVLMSGFVYLISAITLSSLFMYYSIKLYFSDDDAVAMKTFNFSIYYIFLIFVALLCDHYLIQ
;
A
#
# COMPACT_ATOMS: atom_id res chain seq x y z
N MET A 1 -2.64 13.70 -26.68
CA MET A 1 -1.76 13.57 -25.49
C MET A 1 -2.47 13.83 -24.16
N LYS A 2 -3.33 14.86 -24.01
CA LYS A 2 -4.05 15.15 -22.75
C LYS A 2 -4.89 13.97 -22.26
N LEU A 3 -5.70 13.35 -23.12
CA LEU A 3 -6.58 12.24 -22.78
C LEU A 3 -5.81 11.00 -22.26
N LEU A 4 -4.72 10.60 -22.90
CA LEU A 4 -3.88 9.48 -22.44
C LEU A 4 -3.27 9.75 -21.07
N ARG A 5 -2.84 10.99 -20.82
CA ARG A 5 -2.34 11.44 -19.51
C ARG A 5 -3.43 11.32 -18.44
N SER A 6 -4.69 11.66 -18.76
CA SER A 6 -5.79 11.57 -17.82
C SER A 6 -6.10 10.11 -17.45
N TYR A 7 -6.08 9.16 -18.38
CA TYR A 7 -6.21 7.73 -18.08
C TYR A 7 -5.04 7.19 -17.26
N TYR A 8 -3.81 7.62 -17.55
CA TYR A 8 -2.65 7.27 -16.75
C TYR A 8 -2.76 7.77 -15.30
N LEU A 9 -3.15 9.03 -15.09
CA LEU A 9 -3.35 9.63 -13.77
C LEU A 9 -4.52 8.98 -13.01
N LEU A 10 -5.54 8.48 -13.74
CA LEU A 10 -6.66 7.74 -13.15
C LEU A 10 -6.18 6.47 -12.44
N CYS A 11 -5.13 5.80 -12.95
CA CYS A 11 -4.53 4.61 -12.34
C CYS A 11 -3.67 4.90 -11.10
N LYS A 12 -3.48 6.16 -10.67
CA LYS A 12 -2.59 6.55 -9.54
C LYS A 12 -1.17 5.95 -9.66
N PRO A 13 -0.41 6.27 -10.71
CA PRO A 13 0.83 5.57 -11.06
C PRO A 13 1.83 5.50 -9.91
N ASN A 14 2.01 6.56 -9.12
CA ASN A 14 2.96 6.56 -8.00
C ASN A 14 2.63 5.50 -6.94
N VAL A 15 1.33 5.25 -6.67
CA VAL A 15 0.89 4.22 -5.75
C VAL A 15 1.10 2.84 -6.35
N VAL A 16 0.70 2.66 -7.62
CA VAL A 16 0.89 1.39 -8.33
C VAL A 16 2.36 1.00 -8.43
N TYR A 17 3.27 1.94 -8.72
CA TYR A 17 4.71 1.65 -8.74
C TYR A 17 5.23 1.13 -7.39
N MET A 18 4.82 1.72 -6.28
CA MET A 18 5.21 1.22 -4.96
C MET A 18 4.66 -0.19 -4.70
N MET A 19 3.42 -0.47 -5.11
CA MET A 19 2.84 -1.81 -5.02
C MET A 19 3.61 -2.82 -5.87
N LEU A 20 4.01 -2.44 -7.10
CA LEU A 20 4.80 -3.31 -7.99
C LEU A 20 6.20 -3.58 -7.45
N ILE A 21 6.84 -2.62 -6.80
CA ILE A 21 8.12 -2.85 -6.10
C ILE A 21 7.94 -3.89 -5.00
N CYS A 22 6.90 -3.77 -4.18
CA CYS A 22 6.61 -4.75 -3.13
C CYS A 22 6.29 -6.15 -3.71
N ALA A 23 5.54 -6.21 -4.82
CA ALA A 23 5.26 -7.45 -5.52
C ALA A 23 6.53 -8.08 -6.11
N LEU A 24 7.40 -7.25 -6.73
CA LEU A 24 8.68 -7.70 -7.25
C LEU A 24 9.57 -8.29 -6.14
N VAL A 25 9.64 -7.64 -4.97
CA VAL A 25 10.37 -8.20 -3.82
C VAL A 25 9.80 -9.55 -3.41
N GLY A 26 8.47 -9.69 -3.36
CA GLY A 26 7.82 -10.98 -3.10
C GLY A 26 8.17 -12.05 -4.14
N MET A 27 8.26 -11.69 -5.44
CA MET A 27 8.69 -12.61 -6.50
C MET A 27 10.14 -13.06 -6.33
N LEU A 28 11.03 -12.10 -6.01
CA LEU A 28 12.46 -12.35 -5.87
C LEU A 28 12.83 -13.17 -4.62
N LEU A 29 12.01 -13.11 -3.58
CA LEU A 29 12.19 -13.87 -2.34
C LEU A 29 11.49 -15.24 -2.36
N ALA A 30 10.67 -15.52 -3.37
CA ALA A 30 9.88 -16.76 -3.44
C ALA A 30 10.70 -18.00 -3.80
N GLU A 31 11.85 -17.83 -4.45
CA GLU A 31 12.77 -18.90 -4.88
C GLU A 31 14.21 -18.44 -4.79
N ASP A 32 15.15 -19.38 -4.54
CA ASP A 32 16.59 -19.10 -4.47
C ASP A 32 17.19 -18.73 -5.83
N SER A 33 16.54 -19.15 -6.93
CA SER A 33 16.92 -18.81 -8.29
C SER A 33 15.99 -17.77 -8.89
N VAL A 34 16.53 -16.79 -9.60
CA VAL A 34 15.70 -15.78 -10.27
C VAL A 34 14.83 -16.43 -11.34
N SER A 35 13.54 -16.38 -11.16
CA SER A 35 12.56 -16.84 -12.15
C SER A 35 12.73 -16.11 -13.48
N SER A 36 12.19 -16.68 -14.56
CA SER A 36 12.24 -16.06 -15.89
C SER A 36 11.79 -14.59 -15.86
N ILE A 37 12.62 -13.72 -16.43
CA ILE A 37 12.29 -12.29 -16.58
C ILE A 37 10.92 -12.10 -17.25
N THR A 38 10.57 -12.96 -18.21
CA THR A 38 9.27 -12.94 -18.89
C THR A 38 8.13 -13.18 -17.90
N THR A 39 8.25 -14.19 -17.03
CA THR A 39 7.24 -14.49 -15.98
C THR A 39 7.08 -13.30 -15.04
N ILE A 40 8.18 -12.71 -14.56
CA ILE A 40 8.17 -11.53 -13.69
C ILE A 40 7.45 -10.36 -14.37
N MET A 41 7.80 -10.04 -15.61
CA MET A 41 7.22 -8.90 -16.35
C MET A 41 5.72 -9.10 -16.62
N VAL A 42 5.32 -10.32 -17.00
CA VAL A 42 3.90 -10.64 -17.26
C VAL A 42 3.08 -10.59 -15.97
N ALA A 43 3.61 -11.12 -14.86
CA ALA A 43 2.94 -11.05 -13.56
C ALA A 43 2.79 -9.60 -13.08
N LEU A 44 3.87 -8.80 -13.15
CA LEU A 44 3.82 -7.37 -12.81
C LEU A 44 2.82 -6.61 -13.67
N LEU A 45 2.73 -6.91 -14.97
CA LEU A 45 1.75 -6.29 -15.86
C LEU A 45 0.31 -6.62 -15.43
N GLY A 46 0.01 -7.89 -15.15
CA GLY A 46 -1.32 -8.31 -14.69
C GLY A 46 -1.71 -7.66 -13.36
N ILE A 47 -0.79 -7.65 -12.38
CA ILE A 47 -0.98 -6.98 -11.08
C ILE A 47 -1.16 -5.46 -11.27
N ALA A 48 -0.37 -4.83 -12.15
CA ALA A 48 -0.46 -3.40 -12.43
C ALA A 48 -1.81 -3.01 -13.01
N LEU A 49 -2.32 -3.77 -13.97
CA LEU A 49 -3.63 -3.52 -14.60
C LEU A 49 -4.77 -3.65 -13.57
N CYS A 50 -4.77 -4.70 -12.75
CA CYS A 50 -5.76 -4.86 -11.68
C CYS A 50 -5.66 -3.76 -10.62
N SER A 51 -4.45 -3.39 -10.20
CA SER A 51 -4.23 -2.29 -9.23
C SER A 51 -4.65 -0.93 -9.80
N GLY A 52 -4.36 -0.66 -11.08
CA GLY A 52 -4.81 0.51 -11.79
C GLY A 52 -6.33 0.57 -11.92
N SER A 53 -6.97 -0.57 -12.18
CA SER A 53 -8.43 -0.72 -12.17
C SER A 53 -9.02 -0.35 -10.81
N ALA A 54 -8.49 -0.90 -9.73
CA ALA A 54 -8.92 -0.60 -8.37
C ALA A 54 -8.78 0.90 -8.03
N ALA A 55 -7.67 1.52 -8.46
CA ALA A 55 -7.44 2.96 -8.30
C ALA A 55 -8.43 3.81 -9.10
N ALA A 56 -8.75 3.41 -10.32
CA ALA A 56 -9.73 4.08 -11.17
C ALA A 56 -11.15 4.00 -10.59
N ILE A 57 -11.57 2.81 -10.13
CA ILE A 57 -12.87 2.61 -9.45
C ILE A 57 -12.95 3.50 -8.20
N ASN A 58 -11.89 3.55 -7.40
CA ASN A 58 -11.84 4.42 -6.23
C ASN A 58 -12.04 5.90 -6.60
N GLN A 59 -11.40 6.41 -7.68
CA GLN A 59 -11.60 7.79 -8.13
C GLN A 59 -13.03 8.04 -8.63
N VAL A 60 -13.67 7.06 -9.27
CA VAL A 60 -15.07 7.18 -9.71
C VAL A 60 -16.02 7.30 -8.50
N ILE A 61 -15.81 6.46 -7.48
CA ILE A 61 -16.62 6.46 -6.26
C ILE A 61 -16.42 7.75 -5.46
N ASP A 62 -15.18 8.17 -5.30
CA ASP A 62 -14.80 9.32 -4.48
C ASP A 62 -14.92 10.67 -5.20
N ARG A 63 -15.38 10.73 -6.46
CA ARG A 63 -15.33 11.93 -7.32
C ARG A 63 -15.86 13.21 -6.69
N ASN A 64 -16.90 13.13 -5.87
CA ASN A 64 -17.50 14.30 -5.22
C ASN A 64 -16.60 14.79 -4.05
N ALA A 65 -16.11 13.88 -3.21
CA ALA A 65 -15.16 14.22 -2.15
C ALA A 65 -13.82 14.69 -2.72
N ASP A 66 -13.36 14.09 -3.82
CA ASP A 66 -12.14 14.49 -4.50
C ASP A 66 -12.21 15.93 -5.05
N ALA A 67 -13.36 16.36 -5.53
CA ALA A 67 -13.57 17.73 -6.02
C ALA A 67 -13.56 18.79 -4.88
N ALA A 68 -13.87 18.40 -3.66
CA ALA A 68 -13.92 19.29 -2.51
C ALA A 68 -12.59 19.39 -1.73
N MET A 69 -11.63 18.47 -2.00
CA MET A 69 -10.34 18.42 -1.29
C MET A 69 -9.19 18.97 -2.16
N THR A 70 -8.43 19.94 -1.66
CA THR A 70 -7.31 20.59 -2.37
C THR A 70 -6.26 19.61 -2.93
N ARG A 71 -6.09 18.45 -2.26
CA ARG A 71 -5.15 17.41 -2.69
C ARG A 71 -5.61 16.66 -3.93
N THR A 72 -6.92 16.56 -4.17
CA THR A 72 -7.53 15.65 -5.15
C THR A 72 -8.40 16.35 -6.19
N ASP A 73 -8.63 17.66 -6.06
CA ASP A 73 -9.38 18.48 -7.03
C ASP A 73 -8.76 18.48 -8.42
N GLN A 74 -7.43 18.29 -8.52
CA GLN A 74 -6.69 18.20 -9.78
C GLN A 74 -6.78 16.83 -10.48
N ARG A 75 -7.56 15.88 -9.91
CA ARG A 75 -7.77 14.58 -10.55
C ARG A 75 -8.58 14.67 -11.84
N PRO A 76 -8.42 13.72 -12.79
CA PRO A 76 -9.08 13.81 -14.12
C PRO A 76 -10.60 13.90 -14.08
N ILE A 77 -11.27 13.25 -13.11
CA ILE A 77 -12.75 13.30 -13.03
C ILE A 77 -13.23 14.63 -12.44
N PRO A 78 -12.73 15.14 -11.31
CA PRO A 78 -13.04 16.47 -10.82
C PRO A 78 -12.78 17.60 -11.83
N GLN A 79 -11.70 17.51 -12.60
CA GLN A 79 -11.34 18.48 -13.64
C GLN A 79 -12.21 18.38 -14.90
N GLY A 80 -13.10 17.37 -15.01
CA GLY A 80 -13.93 17.16 -16.20
C GLY A 80 -13.18 16.59 -17.40
N ASP A 81 -11.92 16.19 -17.26
CA ASP A 81 -11.14 15.56 -18.32
C ASP A 81 -11.68 14.18 -18.73
N LEU A 82 -12.32 13.48 -17.79
CA LEU A 82 -12.93 12.16 -17.98
C LEU A 82 -14.32 12.14 -17.32
N SER A 83 -15.31 11.61 -18.02
CA SER A 83 -16.60 11.31 -17.39
C SER A 83 -16.50 10.07 -16.52
N ALA A 84 -17.38 9.96 -15.52
CA ALA A 84 -17.45 8.78 -14.66
C ALA A 84 -17.71 7.48 -15.45
N LEU A 85 -18.50 7.57 -16.54
CA LEU A 85 -18.77 6.42 -17.41
C LEU A 85 -17.51 5.95 -18.15
N HIS A 86 -16.75 6.86 -18.77
CA HIS A 86 -15.50 6.52 -19.44
C HIS A 86 -14.48 5.95 -18.46
N ALA A 87 -14.37 6.53 -17.27
CA ALA A 87 -13.47 6.04 -16.22
C ALA A 87 -13.87 4.64 -15.72
N SER A 88 -15.16 4.37 -15.53
CA SER A 88 -15.66 3.05 -15.12
C SER A 88 -15.46 1.99 -16.21
N SER A 89 -15.75 2.31 -17.47
CA SER A 89 -15.53 1.40 -18.60
C SER A 89 -14.04 1.05 -18.75
N PHE A 90 -13.16 2.05 -18.65
CA PHE A 90 -11.72 1.85 -18.69
C PHE A 90 -11.25 0.96 -17.54
N ALA A 91 -11.70 1.22 -16.29
CA ALA A 91 -11.37 0.43 -15.13
C ALA A 91 -11.78 -1.04 -15.31
N LEU A 92 -13.00 -1.29 -15.82
CA LEU A 92 -13.49 -2.65 -16.10
C LEU A 92 -12.59 -3.36 -17.12
N VAL A 93 -12.28 -2.70 -18.23
CA VAL A 93 -11.45 -3.27 -19.31
C VAL A 93 -10.07 -3.65 -18.80
N ILE A 94 -9.36 -2.74 -18.12
CA ILE A 94 -8.00 -3.04 -17.64
C ILE A 94 -8.02 -4.08 -16.51
N GLY A 95 -9.05 -4.10 -15.66
CA GLY A 95 -9.21 -5.11 -14.60
C GLY A 95 -9.43 -6.51 -15.17
N VAL A 96 -10.31 -6.63 -16.18
CA VAL A 96 -10.54 -7.91 -16.89
C VAL A 96 -9.27 -8.36 -17.62
N LEU A 97 -8.61 -7.45 -18.35
CA LEU A 97 -7.35 -7.78 -19.04
C LEU A 97 -6.27 -8.25 -18.07
N GLY A 98 -6.10 -7.56 -16.93
CA GLY A 98 -5.15 -7.97 -15.90
C GLY A 98 -5.46 -9.36 -15.33
N ALA A 99 -6.73 -9.63 -15.03
CA ALA A 99 -7.17 -10.95 -14.55
C ALA A 99 -6.93 -12.06 -15.59
N LEU A 100 -7.23 -11.81 -16.87
CA LEU A 100 -6.99 -12.79 -17.95
C LEU A 100 -5.49 -13.06 -18.15
N ILE A 101 -4.65 -12.02 -18.08
CA ILE A 101 -3.19 -12.18 -18.15
C ILE A 101 -2.71 -13.07 -17.00
N LEU A 102 -3.13 -12.80 -15.75
CA LEU A 102 -2.73 -13.63 -14.61
C LEU A 102 -3.25 -15.07 -14.74
N TYR A 103 -4.47 -15.25 -15.20
CA TYR A 103 -5.08 -16.57 -15.35
C TYR A 103 -4.37 -17.43 -16.39
N PHE A 104 -4.12 -16.89 -17.60
CA PHE A 104 -3.60 -17.67 -18.72
C PHE A 104 -2.06 -17.82 -18.71
N TYR A 105 -1.33 -16.85 -18.18
CA TYR A 105 0.13 -16.81 -18.29
C TYR A 105 0.86 -17.00 -16.96
N ILE A 106 0.16 -16.89 -15.82
CA ILE A 106 0.77 -17.04 -14.50
C ILE A 106 0.11 -18.22 -13.79
N ASN A 107 -0.88 -17.99 -12.94
CA ASN A 107 -1.64 -19.03 -12.27
C ASN A 107 -2.97 -18.50 -11.70
N THR A 108 -3.90 -19.40 -11.45
CA THR A 108 -5.24 -19.09 -10.94
C THR A 108 -5.21 -18.52 -9.53
N LEU A 109 -4.26 -18.97 -8.68
CA LEU A 109 -4.14 -18.47 -7.30
C LEU A 109 -3.84 -16.98 -7.27
N THR A 110 -2.82 -16.55 -8.02
CA THR A 110 -2.43 -15.12 -8.11
C THR A 110 -3.56 -14.26 -8.67
N MET A 111 -4.27 -14.77 -9.71
CA MET A 111 -5.45 -14.09 -10.23
C MET A 111 -6.51 -13.89 -9.13
N ILE A 112 -6.88 -14.94 -8.39
CA ILE A 112 -7.89 -14.87 -7.32
C ILE A 112 -7.46 -13.90 -6.22
N LEU A 113 -6.22 -13.99 -5.74
CA LEU A 113 -5.69 -13.10 -4.70
C LEU A 113 -5.68 -11.63 -5.17
N THR A 114 -5.30 -11.39 -6.43
CA THR A 114 -5.28 -10.05 -7.02
C THR A 114 -6.70 -9.48 -7.14
N LEU A 115 -7.66 -10.27 -7.61
CA LEU A 115 -9.07 -9.87 -7.67
C LEU A 115 -9.68 -9.64 -6.27
N ALA A 116 -9.34 -10.50 -5.30
CA ALA A 116 -9.76 -10.30 -3.91
C ALA A 116 -9.23 -8.99 -3.33
N SER A 117 -7.96 -8.65 -3.60
CA SER A 117 -7.36 -7.38 -3.21
C SER A 117 -8.05 -6.18 -3.91
N LEU A 118 -8.33 -6.29 -5.22
CA LEU A 118 -9.07 -5.27 -5.99
C LEU A 118 -10.45 -5.03 -5.38
N ILE A 119 -11.23 -6.10 -5.14
CA ILE A 119 -12.57 -6.02 -4.57
C ILE A 119 -12.50 -5.44 -3.13
N GLY A 120 -11.55 -5.92 -2.34
CA GLY A 120 -11.33 -5.43 -0.98
C GLY A 120 -11.06 -3.93 -0.94
N TYR A 121 -10.20 -3.43 -1.83
CA TYR A 121 -9.88 -2.01 -1.90
C TYR A 121 -11.00 -1.17 -2.55
N ALA A 122 -11.48 -1.57 -3.73
CA ALA A 122 -12.41 -0.76 -4.50
C ALA A 122 -13.81 -0.70 -3.87
N PHE A 123 -14.29 -1.81 -3.31
CA PHE A 123 -15.65 -1.90 -2.78
C PHE A 123 -15.67 -1.90 -1.25
N ILE A 124 -15.00 -2.85 -0.58
CA ILE A 124 -15.08 -2.97 0.89
C ILE A 124 -14.50 -1.72 1.55
N TYR A 125 -13.29 -1.32 1.19
CA TYR A 125 -12.66 -0.13 1.77
C TYR A 125 -13.32 1.16 1.28
N THR A 126 -13.41 1.39 -0.04
CA THR A 126 -13.80 2.70 -0.59
C THR A 126 -15.28 3.01 -0.37
N VAL A 127 -16.17 2.03 -0.59
CA VAL A 127 -17.63 2.25 -0.47
C VAL A 127 -18.06 2.23 0.99
N TYR A 128 -17.59 1.25 1.76
CA TYR A 128 -18.08 0.99 3.09
C TYR A 128 -17.17 1.51 4.20
N LEU A 129 -15.97 0.95 4.36
CA LEU A 129 -15.12 1.20 5.53
C LEU A 129 -14.69 2.67 5.66
N LYS A 130 -14.34 3.32 4.56
CA LYS A 130 -13.84 4.70 4.55
C LYS A 130 -14.77 5.70 5.23
N ARG A 131 -16.08 5.45 5.20
CA ARG A 131 -17.12 6.32 5.77
C ARG A 131 -17.78 5.74 7.01
N ALA A 132 -17.60 4.44 7.28
CA ALA A 132 -18.29 3.74 8.36
C ALA A 132 -17.54 3.76 9.69
N THR A 133 -16.20 3.85 9.67
CA THR A 133 -15.40 3.65 10.89
C THR A 133 -14.07 4.38 10.88
N PRO A 134 -13.59 4.88 12.04
CA PRO A 134 -12.23 5.41 12.20
C PRO A 134 -11.13 4.35 12.00
N GLN A 135 -11.49 3.07 12.08
CA GLN A 135 -10.58 1.94 11.82
C GLN A 135 -10.42 1.62 10.32
N ASN A 136 -10.96 2.48 9.45
CA ASN A 136 -10.92 2.29 8.00
C ASN A 136 -9.49 2.07 7.47
N ILE A 137 -8.49 2.76 8.03
CA ILE A 137 -7.08 2.62 7.66
C ILE A 137 -6.53 1.26 8.08
N VAL A 138 -6.86 0.78 9.28
CA VAL A 138 -6.40 -0.52 9.77
C VAL A 138 -6.99 -1.65 8.92
N ILE A 139 -8.32 -1.73 8.85
CA ILE A 139 -9.01 -2.82 8.15
C ILE A 139 -8.73 -2.75 6.63
N GLY A 140 -8.85 -1.56 6.04
CA GLY A 140 -8.59 -1.32 4.62
C GLY A 140 -7.13 -1.50 4.21
N GLY A 141 -6.20 -1.36 5.17
CA GLY A 141 -4.77 -1.57 4.97
C GLY A 141 -4.41 -2.98 4.50
N LEU A 142 -5.25 -3.99 4.81
CA LEU A 142 -5.01 -5.37 4.39
C LEU A 142 -4.94 -5.51 2.85
N ALA A 143 -5.85 -4.88 2.11
CA ALA A 143 -5.82 -4.91 0.66
C ALA A 143 -4.56 -4.22 0.08
N GLY A 144 -4.13 -3.12 0.72
CA GLY A 144 -2.89 -2.41 0.34
C GLY A 144 -1.61 -3.16 0.72
N ALA A 145 -1.69 -4.08 1.67
CA ALA A 145 -0.56 -4.90 2.11
C ALA A 145 -0.35 -6.18 1.29
N ALA A 146 -1.29 -6.53 0.41
CA ALA A 146 -1.25 -7.77 -0.38
C ALA A 146 -0.10 -7.90 -1.41
N PRO A 147 0.50 -6.83 -1.98
CA PRO A 147 1.42 -6.95 -3.11
C PRO A 147 2.55 -7.97 -2.96
N PRO A 148 3.27 -8.09 -1.83
CA PRO A 148 4.31 -9.13 -1.70
C PRO A 148 3.76 -10.55 -1.84
N LEU A 149 2.56 -10.82 -1.29
CA LEU A 149 1.90 -12.12 -1.45
C LEU A 149 1.49 -12.37 -2.91
N LEU A 150 1.01 -11.33 -3.62
CA LEU A 150 0.69 -11.45 -5.04
C LEU A 150 1.94 -11.79 -5.87
N GLY A 151 3.06 -11.15 -5.57
CA GLY A 151 4.34 -11.46 -6.19
C GLY A 151 4.82 -12.88 -5.88
N TRP A 152 4.82 -13.24 -4.61
CA TRP A 152 5.23 -14.57 -4.15
C TRP A 152 4.40 -15.68 -4.80
N SER A 153 3.07 -15.55 -4.74
CA SER A 153 2.16 -16.54 -5.36
C SER A 153 2.30 -16.62 -6.87
N ALA A 154 2.72 -15.56 -7.54
CA ALA A 154 2.95 -15.57 -8.98
C ALA A 154 4.09 -16.52 -9.39
N ILE A 155 5.08 -16.71 -8.52
CA ILE A 155 6.24 -17.57 -8.74
C ILE A 155 5.98 -18.97 -8.16
N SER A 156 5.63 -19.07 -6.88
CA SER A 156 5.52 -20.35 -6.16
C SER A 156 4.17 -21.06 -6.32
N ASN A 157 3.13 -20.35 -6.78
CA ASN A 157 1.75 -20.82 -6.80
C ASN A 157 1.23 -21.31 -5.42
N THR A 158 1.73 -20.72 -4.35
CA THR A 158 1.36 -21.06 -2.95
C THR A 158 1.11 -19.80 -2.12
N ILE A 159 0.39 -19.97 -1.00
CA ILE A 159 0.32 -18.97 0.08
C ILE A 159 1.36 -19.39 1.12
N ASP A 160 2.53 -18.78 1.05
CA ASP A 160 3.64 -19.11 1.92
C ASP A 160 3.61 -18.28 3.21
N PRO A 161 3.98 -18.86 4.39
CA PRO A 161 4.09 -18.11 5.65
C PRO A 161 5.05 -16.92 5.58
N TYR A 162 6.13 -17.01 4.81
CA TYR A 162 7.07 -15.90 4.62
C TYR A 162 6.44 -14.76 3.82
N ALA A 163 5.65 -15.07 2.79
CA ALA A 163 4.89 -14.06 2.07
C ALA A 163 3.87 -13.36 2.98
N LEU A 164 3.19 -14.12 3.86
CA LEU A 164 2.27 -13.55 4.85
C LEU A 164 2.99 -12.65 5.88
N LEU A 165 4.24 -12.95 6.22
CA LEU A 165 5.05 -12.11 7.09
C LEU A 165 5.38 -10.77 6.41
N LEU A 166 5.68 -10.75 5.11
CA LEU A 166 5.85 -9.51 4.35
C LEU A 166 4.56 -8.68 4.31
N VAL A 167 3.42 -9.35 4.12
CA VAL A 167 2.10 -8.71 4.23
C VAL A 167 1.89 -8.10 5.61
N LEU A 168 2.25 -8.82 6.68
CA LEU A 168 2.11 -8.36 8.06
C LEU A 168 2.94 -7.10 8.33
N ILE A 169 4.18 -7.02 7.81
CA ILE A 169 5.03 -5.83 7.93
C ILE A 169 4.33 -4.61 7.32
N ILE A 170 3.82 -4.71 6.06
CA ILE A 170 3.12 -3.60 5.40
C ILE A 170 1.81 -3.28 6.12
N PHE A 171 1.07 -4.30 6.55
CA PHE A 171 -0.20 -4.12 7.26
C PHE A 171 -0.02 -3.32 8.56
N VAL A 172 0.97 -3.66 9.38
CA VAL A 172 1.27 -2.97 10.64
C VAL A 172 1.90 -1.59 10.39
N TRP A 173 2.64 -1.42 9.29
CA TRP A 173 3.19 -0.13 8.86
C TRP A 173 2.11 0.85 8.40
N THR A 174 1.00 0.37 7.85
CA THR A 174 -0.05 1.20 7.24
C THR A 174 -0.67 2.21 8.22
N PRO A 175 -1.07 1.85 9.48
CA PRO A 175 -1.66 2.80 10.40
C PRO A 175 -0.74 3.97 10.78
N PRO A 176 0.50 3.78 11.27
CA PRO A 176 1.36 4.90 11.65
C PRO A 176 1.70 5.80 10.46
N HIS A 177 1.84 5.23 9.25
CA HIS A 177 2.02 5.98 8.02
C HIS A 177 0.84 6.89 7.71
N PHE A 178 -0.36 6.33 7.57
CA PHE A 178 -1.55 7.10 7.17
C PHE A 178 -2.06 8.04 8.27
N TRP A 179 -1.95 7.66 9.55
CA TRP A 179 -2.38 8.54 10.63
C TRP A 179 -1.48 9.76 10.79
N ALA A 180 -0.19 9.65 10.51
CA ALA A 180 0.70 10.81 10.46
C ALA A 180 0.24 11.80 9.38
N LEU A 181 -0.11 11.31 8.18
CA LEU A 181 -0.70 12.15 7.12
C LEU A 181 -2.08 12.71 7.54
N ALA A 182 -2.90 11.89 8.23
CA ALA A 182 -4.23 12.30 8.65
C ALA A 182 -4.20 13.40 9.72
N ILE A 183 -3.20 13.43 10.60
CA ILE A 183 -2.96 14.55 11.54
C ILE A 183 -2.70 15.83 10.76
N TYR A 184 -1.75 15.80 9.81
CA TYR A 184 -1.39 16.98 9.01
C TYR A 184 -2.56 17.50 8.16
N ARG A 185 -3.48 16.62 7.72
CA ARG A 185 -4.62 16.96 6.87
C ARG A 185 -5.97 16.89 7.60
N LYS A 186 -5.96 17.01 8.92
CA LYS A 186 -7.15 16.83 9.77
C LYS A 186 -8.33 17.66 9.30
N ASP A 187 -8.09 18.95 9.00
CA ASP A 187 -9.16 19.90 8.65
C ASP A 187 -9.80 19.58 7.29
N GLU A 188 -9.03 19.05 6.32
CA GLU A 188 -9.56 18.60 5.04
C GLU A 188 -10.50 17.39 5.23
N TYR A 189 -10.10 16.42 6.07
CA TYR A 189 -10.93 15.24 6.37
C TYR A 189 -12.20 15.60 7.16
N ALA A 190 -12.09 16.57 8.08
CA ALA A 190 -13.23 17.04 8.87
C ALA A 190 -14.28 17.72 7.97
N LYS A 191 -13.87 18.56 7.01
CA LYS A 191 -14.77 19.22 6.04
C LYS A 191 -15.60 18.21 5.24
N GLU A 192 -15.00 17.10 4.85
CA GLU A 192 -15.67 16.06 4.06
C GLU A 192 -16.36 14.97 4.92
N SER A 193 -16.46 15.21 6.23
CA SER A 193 -17.05 14.25 7.18
C SER A 193 -16.48 12.85 7.09
N ILE A 194 -15.19 12.72 6.69
CA ILE A 194 -14.48 11.43 6.65
C ILE A 194 -13.99 11.12 8.07
N PRO A 195 -14.42 10.01 8.70
CA PRO A 195 -14.15 9.71 10.10
C PRO A 195 -12.72 9.19 10.32
N MET A 196 -11.72 10.00 9.95
CA MET A 196 -10.33 9.67 10.26
C MET A 196 -10.08 9.74 11.76
N LEU A 197 -9.15 8.94 12.28
CA LEU A 197 -8.86 8.83 13.70
C LEU A 197 -8.62 10.22 14.39
N PRO A 198 -7.82 11.14 13.82
CA PRO A 198 -7.62 12.45 14.43
C PRO A 198 -8.86 13.35 14.40
N VAL A 199 -9.82 13.09 13.52
CA VAL A 199 -11.10 13.81 13.45
C VAL A 199 -12.07 13.32 14.53
N THR A 200 -12.15 12.00 14.72
CA THR A 200 -13.14 11.36 15.60
C THR A 200 -12.66 11.25 17.06
N HIS A 201 -11.39 10.94 17.29
CA HIS A 201 -10.81 10.68 18.62
C HIS A 201 -9.76 11.72 19.04
N GLY A 202 -9.50 12.70 18.17
CA GLY A 202 -8.54 13.76 18.44
C GLY A 202 -7.08 13.40 18.13
N VAL A 203 -6.26 14.46 18.05
CA VAL A 203 -4.85 14.36 17.66
C VAL A 203 -4.01 13.63 18.70
N ALA A 204 -4.24 13.92 20.00
CA ALA A 204 -3.47 13.29 21.09
C ALA A 204 -3.63 11.76 21.11
N PHE A 205 -4.85 11.27 20.97
CA PHE A 205 -5.12 9.84 20.88
C PHE A 205 -4.48 9.21 19.63
N THR A 206 -4.54 9.90 18.49
CA THR A 206 -3.94 9.44 17.25
C THR A 206 -2.41 9.34 17.34
N LYS A 207 -1.75 10.33 17.98
CA LYS A 207 -0.30 10.30 18.25
C LYS A 207 0.08 9.11 19.11
N LEU A 208 -0.70 8.80 20.16
CA LEU A 208 -0.49 7.60 20.98
C LEU A 208 -0.60 6.31 20.14
N GLN A 209 -1.63 6.20 19.30
CA GLN A 209 -1.81 5.02 18.43
C GLN A 209 -0.65 4.87 17.43
N ILE A 210 -0.11 5.97 16.89
CA ILE A 210 1.08 5.94 16.03
C ILE A 210 2.27 5.32 16.78
N VAL A 211 2.53 5.74 18.03
CA VAL A 211 3.62 5.15 18.83
C VAL A 211 3.39 3.66 19.08
N LEU A 212 2.19 3.27 19.51
CA LEU A 212 1.87 1.86 19.79
C LEU A 212 2.04 0.97 18.55
N TYR A 213 1.52 1.41 17.39
CA TYR A 213 1.71 0.66 16.14
C TYR A 213 3.17 0.65 15.66
N THR A 214 3.95 1.67 15.96
CA THR A 214 5.39 1.67 15.66
C THR A 214 6.15 0.67 16.55
N ILE A 215 5.72 0.48 17.80
CA ILE A 215 6.27 -0.60 18.68
C ILE A 215 5.93 -1.98 18.07
N ILE A 216 4.67 -2.20 17.68
CA ILE A 216 4.27 -3.46 17.04
C ILE A 216 5.05 -3.68 15.74
N LEU A 217 5.22 -2.63 14.93
CA LEU A 217 5.99 -2.69 13.70
C LEU A 217 7.45 -3.06 13.95
N PHE A 218 8.07 -2.51 15.01
CA PHE A 218 9.43 -2.89 15.40
C PHE A 218 9.54 -4.39 15.67
N ILE A 219 8.60 -4.94 16.46
CA ILE A 219 8.58 -6.37 16.80
C ILE A 219 8.38 -7.20 15.53
N VAL A 220 7.39 -6.85 14.70
CA VAL A 220 7.09 -7.58 13.46
C VAL A 220 8.25 -7.54 12.47
N SER A 221 8.97 -6.41 12.39
CA SER A 221 10.11 -6.28 11.48
C SER A 221 11.34 -7.09 11.88
N VAL A 222 11.41 -7.57 13.11
CA VAL A 222 12.47 -8.50 13.56
C VAL A 222 12.10 -9.96 13.26
N LEU A 223 10.83 -10.27 13.04
CA LEU A 223 10.37 -11.66 12.84
C LEU A 223 11.06 -12.37 11.65
N PRO A 224 11.34 -11.74 10.49
CA PRO A 224 12.03 -12.45 9.40
C PRO A 224 13.36 -13.07 9.82
N TYR A 225 14.11 -12.42 10.71
CA TYR A 225 15.32 -12.99 11.28
C TYR A 225 15.00 -14.14 12.25
N ILE A 226 14.01 -13.99 13.12
CA ILE A 226 13.64 -15.00 14.13
C ILE A 226 13.17 -16.30 13.48
N VAL A 227 12.42 -16.21 12.38
CA VAL A 227 11.92 -17.38 11.64
C VAL A 227 12.90 -17.90 10.59
N LEU A 228 14.14 -17.41 10.58
CA LEU A 228 15.22 -17.82 9.66
C LEU A 228 14.89 -17.55 8.17
N MET A 229 14.02 -16.58 7.90
CA MET A 229 13.75 -16.09 6.54
C MET A 229 14.87 -15.18 6.05
N SER A 230 15.57 -14.48 6.95
CA SER A 230 16.66 -13.55 6.65
C SER A 230 17.76 -13.62 7.69
N GLY A 231 18.98 -13.19 7.34
CA GLY A 231 20.16 -13.22 8.16
C GLY A 231 20.43 -11.92 8.92
N PHE A 232 21.71 -11.74 9.26
CA PHE A 232 22.15 -10.71 10.22
C PHE A 232 22.14 -9.30 9.64
N VAL A 233 22.36 -9.15 8.32
CA VAL A 233 22.32 -7.84 7.64
C VAL A 233 20.92 -7.26 7.67
N TYR A 234 19.92 -8.10 7.40
CA TYR A 234 18.53 -7.69 7.57
C TYR A 234 18.21 -7.30 9.01
N LEU A 235 18.62 -8.10 10.00
CA LEU A 235 18.36 -7.81 11.41
C LEU A 235 18.89 -6.43 11.83
N ILE A 236 20.16 -6.11 11.51
CA ILE A 236 20.75 -4.81 11.82
C ILE A 236 19.97 -3.68 11.15
N SER A 237 19.59 -3.86 9.89
CA SER A 237 18.79 -2.90 9.14
C SER A 237 17.41 -2.69 9.75
N ALA A 238 16.73 -3.78 10.13
CA ALA A 238 15.40 -3.74 10.74
C ALA A 238 15.42 -3.01 12.10
N ILE A 239 16.39 -3.32 12.96
CA ILE A 239 16.57 -2.65 14.26
C ILE A 239 16.85 -1.15 14.06
N THR A 240 17.78 -0.81 13.16
CA THR A 240 18.17 0.58 12.91
C THR A 240 17.00 1.40 12.37
N LEU A 241 16.34 0.91 11.31
CA LEU A 241 15.23 1.62 10.68
C LEU A 241 14.01 1.73 11.61
N SER A 242 13.69 0.67 12.35
CA SER A 242 12.58 0.69 13.32
C SER A 242 12.87 1.62 14.51
N SER A 243 14.12 1.69 14.97
CA SER A 243 14.54 2.65 16.02
C SER A 243 14.39 4.10 15.53
N LEU A 244 14.78 4.38 14.27
CA LEU A 244 14.58 5.69 13.68
C LEU A 244 13.09 6.04 13.52
N PHE A 245 12.26 5.08 13.10
CA PHE A 245 10.81 5.32 13.00
C PHE A 245 10.20 5.57 14.39
N MET A 246 10.63 4.82 15.41
CA MET A 246 10.24 5.04 16.78
C MET A 246 10.64 6.44 17.26
N TYR A 247 11.85 6.91 16.95
CA TYR A 247 12.28 8.28 17.27
C TYR A 247 11.35 9.32 16.66
N TYR A 248 10.98 9.21 15.36
CA TYR A 248 10.04 10.14 14.73
C TYR A 248 8.65 10.06 15.33
N SER A 249 8.16 8.87 15.70
CA SER A 249 6.85 8.66 16.31
C SER A 249 6.80 9.27 17.72
N ILE A 250 7.84 9.09 18.54
CA ILE A 250 7.96 9.68 19.86
C ILE A 250 8.08 11.22 19.75
N LYS A 251 8.89 11.71 18.81
CA LYS A 251 9.01 13.16 18.57
C LYS A 251 7.66 13.77 18.18
N LEU A 252 6.88 13.08 17.35
CA LEU A 252 5.51 13.51 17.00
C LEU A 252 4.59 13.50 18.22
N TYR A 253 4.72 12.51 19.10
CA TYR A 253 3.89 12.41 20.30
C TYR A 253 4.03 13.64 21.21
N PHE A 254 5.25 14.14 21.38
CA PHE A 254 5.55 15.31 22.24
C PHE A 254 5.52 16.66 21.51
N SER A 255 5.31 16.69 20.19
CA SER A 255 5.31 17.93 19.40
C SER A 255 3.89 18.40 19.14
N ASP A 256 3.66 19.71 19.20
CA ASP A 256 2.42 20.36 18.72
C ASP A 256 2.54 20.91 17.29
N ASP A 257 3.69 20.71 16.64
CA ASP A 257 3.96 21.14 15.27
C ASP A 257 3.52 20.07 14.26
N ASP A 258 2.54 20.40 13.42
CA ASP A 258 2.04 19.51 12.35
C ASP A 258 3.11 19.18 11.29
N ALA A 259 4.18 20.01 11.16
CA ALA A 259 5.30 19.69 10.28
C ALA A 259 6.04 18.43 10.72
N VAL A 260 6.01 18.07 12.00
CA VAL A 260 6.59 16.82 12.51
C VAL A 260 5.79 15.60 12.02
N ALA A 261 4.45 15.73 11.92
CA ALA A 261 3.61 14.68 11.36
C ALA A 261 3.97 14.40 9.88
N MET A 262 4.20 15.45 9.09
CA MET A 262 4.65 15.28 7.70
C MET A 262 6.05 14.66 7.61
N LYS A 263 7.00 15.00 8.51
CA LYS A 263 8.31 14.37 8.57
C LYS A 263 8.21 12.88 8.92
N THR A 264 7.35 12.52 9.87
CA THR A 264 7.07 11.14 10.25
C THR A 264 6.46 10.35 9.07
N PHE A 265 5.49 10.94 8.37
CA PHE A 265 4.91 10.37 7.14
C PHE A 265 5.97 10.14 6.06
N ASN A 266 6.81 11.13 5.75
CA ASN A 266 7.84 11.00 4.73
C ASN A 266 8.88 9.93 5.11
N PHE A 267 9.31 9.90 6.38
CA PHE A 267 10.24 8.87 6.85
C PHE A 267 9.65 7.47 6.73
N SER A 268 8.36 7.29 6.99
CA SER A 268 7.70 5.99 6.88
C SER A 268 7.76 5.40 5.46
N ILE A 269 7.80 6.24 4.42
CA ILE A 269 7.97 5.80 3.01
C ILE A 269 9.39 5.26 2.81
N TYR A 270 10.43 5.98 3.30
CA TYR A 270 11.81 5.49 3.25
C TYR A 270 11.98 4.21 4.05
N TYR A 271 11.33 4.12 5.21
CA TYR A 271 11.36 2.94 6.07
C TYR A 271 10.94 1.67 5.32
N ILE A 272 9.73 1.67 4.72
CA ILE A 272 9.23 0.46 4.04
C ILE A 272 10.08 0.10 2.83
N PHE A 273 10.54 1.08 2.06
CA PHE A 273 11.42 0.84 0.93
C PHE A 273 12.75 0.22 1.36
N LEU A 274 13.40 0.78 2.39
CA LEU A 274 14.72 0.30 2.85
C LEU A 274 14.64 -1.06 3.53
N ILE A 275 13.54 -1.38 4.25
CA ILE A 275 13.31 -2.72 4.82
C ILE A 275 13.26 -3.79 3.72
N PHE A 276 12.55 -3.50 2.62
CA PHE A 276 12.45 -4.43 1.49
C PHE A 276 13.77 -4.55 0.70
N VAL A 277 14.52 -3.46 0.57
CA VAL A 277 15.88 -3.51 0.00
C VAL A 277 16.80 -4.34 0.90
N ALA A 278 16.75 -4.17 2.22
CA ALA A 278 17.56 -4.95 3.15
C ALA A 278 17.25 -6.45 3.08
N LEU A 279 15.97 -6.84 2.90
CA LEU A 279 15.58 -8.24 2.67
C LEU A 279 16.25 -8.82 1.42
N LEU A 280 16.22 -8.08 0.29
CA LEU A 280 16.86 -8.53 -0.96
C LEU A 280 18.38 -8.59 -0.84
N CYS A 281 19.01 -7.59 -0.21
CA CYS A 281 20.45 -7.58 0.01
C CYS A 281 20.90 -8.77 0.86
N ASP A 282 20.18 -9.06 1.92
CA ASP A 282 20.49 -10.17 2.80
C ASP A 282 20.31 -11.52 2.06
N HIS A 283 19.23 -11.66 1.30
CA HIS A 283 18.91 -12.90 0.55
C HIS A 283 19.94 -13.22 -0.55
N TYR A 284 20.37 -12.20 -1.34
CA TYR A 284 21.23 -12.45 -2.51
C TYR A 284 22.72 -12.23 -2.28
N LEU A 285 23.13 -11.50 -1.25
CA LEU A 285 24.53 -11.16 -1.03
C LEU A 285 25.19 -11.97 0.08
N ILE A 286 24.40 -12.63 0.96
CA ILE A 286 24.92 -13.19 2.20
C ILE A 286 24.49 -14.65 2.41
N GLN A 287 23.40 -15.11 1.82
CA GLN A 287 23.01 -16.51 1.75
C GLN A 287 23.58 -17.17 0.48
#